data_1228a7011cd8b3307961911024d753be
#
_entry.id   1228a7011cd8b3307961911024d753be
#
_cell.length_a   1.000
_cell.length_b   1.000
_cell.length_c   1.000
_cell.angle_alpha   90.00
_cell.angle_beta   90.00
_cell.angle_gamma   90.00
#
_symmetry.space_group_name_H-M   'P 1'
#
loop_
_entity.id
_entity.type
_entity.pdbx_description
1 polymer ?
#
loop_
_entity_poly.entity_id
_entity_poly.type
_entity_poly.pdbx_seq_one_letter_code
_entity_poly.pdbx_strand_id
1 'polypeptide(L)' 'MSDYSKYLIPHTATIREALVALNDLSHDVLVLFVMNEFDQMVGTLTDGDIRRYLI' A
#
# COMPACT_ATOMS: atom_id res chain seq x y z
N MET A 1 11.54 17.89 2.96
CA MET A 1 10.25 17.34 3.44
C MET A 1 10.01 16.00 2.79
N SER A 2 9.61 15.02 3.57
CA SER A 2 9.35 13.68 3.03
C SER A 2 8.03 13.65 2.28
N ASP A 3 8.03 12.96 1.14
CA ASP A 3 6.81 12.71 0.40
C ASP A 3 6.28 11.34 0.78
N TYR A 4 5.17 11.31 1.49
CA TYR A 4 4.55 10.06 1.94
C TYR A 4 3.56 9.49 0.95
N SER A 5 3.25 10.21 -0.13
CA SER A 5 2.20 9.80 -1.04
C SER A 5 2.47 8.43 -1.68
N LYS A 6 3.74 8.09 -1.89
CA LYS A 6 4.11 6.79 -2.48
C LYS A 6 3.82 5.60 -1.57
N TYR A 7 3.60 5.85 -0.27
CA TYR A 7 3.26 4.79 0.69
C TYR A 7 1.76 4.68 0.92
N LEU A 8 0.97 5.54 0.28
CA LEU A 8 -0.47 5.62 0.50
C LEU A 8 -1.21 4.95 -0.66
N ILE A 9 -2.26 4.22 -0.33
CA ILE A 9 -3.10 3.59 -1.33
C ILE A 9 -4.56 3.76 -0.89
N PRO A 10 -5.48 4.06 -1.81
CA PRO A 10 -6.90 4.18 -1.45
C PRO A 10 -7.49 2.81 -1.09
N HIS A 11 -8.45 2.79 -0.19
CA HIS A 11 -9.08 1.55 0.23
C HIS A 11 -9.83 0.86 -0.90
N THR A 12 -10.10 1.57 -1.98
CA THR A 12 -10.76 1.02 -3.17
C THR A 12 -9.80 0.38 -4.16
N ALA A 13 -8.48 0.45 -3.90
CA ALA A 13 -7.49 -0.11 -4.81
C ALA A 13 -7.57 -1.63 -4.85
N THR A 14 -7.23 -2.19 -6.01
CA THR A 14 -7.16 -3.63 -6.18
C THR A 14 -5.84 -4.18 -5.68
N ILE A 15 -5.78 -5.51 -5.51
CA ILE A 15 -4.52 -6.19 -5.12
C ILE A 15 -3.43 -5.93 -6.18
N ARG A 16 -3.81 -5.89 -7.46
CA ARG A 16 -2.85 -5.59 -8.52
C ARG A 16 -2.26 -4.20 -8.36
N GLU A 17 -3.10 -3.21 -8.06
CA GLU A 17 -2.65 -1.84 -7.83
C GLU A 17 -1.71 -1.77 -6.62
N ALA A 18 -2.02 -2.54 -5.57
CA ALA A 18 -1.18 -2.60 -4.38
C ALA A 18 0.20 -3.20 -4.72
N LEU A 19 0.24 -4.24 -5.55
CA LEU A 19 1.50 -4.83 -5.98
C LEU A 19 2.36 -3.84 -6.76
N VAL A 20 1.75 -3.09 -7.67
CA VAL A 20 2.47 -2.08 -8.44
C VAL A 20 3.04 -1.01 -7.50
N ALA A 21 2.23 -0.57 -6.54
CA ALA A 21 2.68 0.42 -5.57
C ALA A 21 3.85 -0.10 -4.74
N LEU A 22 3.80 -1.35 -4.29
CA LEU A 22 4.91 -1.94 -3.53
C LEU A 22 6.17 -2.07 -4.37
N ASN A 23 6.04 -2.39 -5.65
CA ASN A 23 7.20 -2.50 -6.53
C ASN A 23 7.91 -1.15 -6.73
N ASP A 24 7.17 -0.06 -6.58
CA ASP A 24 7.74 1.28 -6.72
C ASP A 24 8.42 1.77 -5.44
N LEU A 25 8.26 1.06 -4.33
CA LEU A 25 8.90 1.42 -3.08
C LEU A 25 10.32 0.88 -3.04
N SER A 26 11.16 1.49 -2.19
CA SER A 26 12.50 0.97 -1.96
C SER A 26 12.42 -0.39 -1.29
N HIS A 27 13.49 -1.17 -1.43
CA HIS A 27 13.54 -2.52 -0.85
C HIS A 27 13.44 -2.53 0.68
N ASP A 28 13.67 -1.39 1.31
CA ASP A 28 13.66 -1.29 2.77
C ASP A 28 12.27 -1.08 3.35
N VAL A 29 11.29 -0.72 2.51
CA VAL A 29 9.95 -0.39 2.99
C VAL A 29 8.93 -1.16 2.14
N LEU A 30 8.34 -2.19 2.74
CA LEU A 30 7.36 -3.05 2.06
C LEU A 30 6.01 -2.98 2.77
N VAL A 31 5.56 -1.76 3.03
CA VAL A 31 4.27 -1.52 3.67
C VAL A 31 3.56 -0.36 2.98
N LEU A 32 2.26 -0.50 2.82
CA LEU A 32 1.39 0.54 2.30
C LEU A 32 0.37 0.91 3.38
N PHE A 33 0.04 2.19 3.45
CA PHE A 33 -0.99 2.70 4.35
C PHE A 33 -2.27 2.88 3.55
N VAL A 34 -3.32 2.19 3.99
CA VAL A 34 -4.61 2.22 3.30
C VAL A 34 -5.42 3.41 3.80
N MET A 35 -5.83 4.27 2.89
CA MET A 35 -6.53 5.51 3.20
C MET A 35 -7.97 5.45 2.72
N ASN A 36 -8.87 6.06 3.50
CA ASN A 36 -10.25 6.21 3.07
C ASN A 36 -10.44 7.53 2.31
N GLU A 37 -11.66 7.81 1.92
CA GLU A 37 -12.02 9.00 1.16
C GLU A 37 -11.87 10.30 1.97
N PHE A 38 -11.70 10.19 3.28
CA PHE A 38 -11.53 11.35 4.17
C PHE A 38 -10.06 11.55 4.58
N ASP A 39 -9.13 10.93 3.85
CA ASP A 39 -7.69 10.99 4.14
C ASP A 39 -7.33 10.44 5.51
N GLN A 40 -8.09 9.47 5.99
CA GLN A 40 -7.81 8.78 7.25
C GLN A 40 -7.22 7.41 6.96
N MET A 41 -6.20 7.03 7.73
CA MET A 41 -5.61 5.70 7.61
C MET A 41 -6.54 4.66 8.25
N VAL A 42 -7.01 3.73 7.44
CA VAL A 42 -7.92 2.68 7.91
C VAL A 42 -7.25 1.33 8.05
N GLY A 43 -6.01 1.22 7.62
CA GLY A 43 -5.27 -0.03 7.77
C GLY A 43 -3.90 0.04 7.15
N THR A 44 -3.17 -1.05 7.26
CA THR A 44 -1.87 -1.21 6.63
C THR A 44 -1.87 -2.49 5.80
N LEU A 45 -1.04 -2.50 4.77
CA LEU A 45 -0.93 -3.66 3.89
C LEU A 45 0.56 -3.93 3.65
N THR A 46 1.01 -5.13 3.97
CA THR A 46 2.40 -5.53 3.80
C THR A 46 2.54 -6.43 2.59
N ASP A 47 3.79 -6.62 2.15
CA ASP A 47 4.11 -7.57 1.09
C ASP A 47 3.59 -8.98 1.43
N GLY A 48 3.75 -9.39 2.69
CA GLY A 48 3.26 -10.68 3.14
C GLY A 48 1.75 -10.83 3.04
N ASP A 49 1.01 -9.75 3.35
CA ASP A 49 -0.44 -9.75 3.25
C ASP A 49 -0.88 -9.94 1.80
N ILE A 50 -0.21 -9.25 0.88
CA ILE A 50 -0.55 -9.35 -0.54
C ILE A 50 -0.25 -10.74 -1.09
N ARG A 51 0.87 -11.32 -0.70
CA ARG A 51 1.25 -12.66 -1.16
C ARG A 51 0.24 -13.73 -0.77
N ARG A 52 -0.41 -13.56 0.38
CA ARG A 52 -1.44 -14.49 0.83
C ARG A 52 -2.64 -14.51 -0.11
N TYR A 53 -2.94 -13.35 -0.73
CA TYR A 53 -4.06 -13.27 -1.66
C TYR A 53 -3.74 -13.86 -3.02
N LEU A 54 -2.47 -14.02 -3.35
CA LEU A 54 -2.03 -14.50 -4.64
C LEU A 54 -1.88 -16.02 -4.73
N ILE A 55 -2.03 -16.69 -3.61
CA ILE A 55 -1.91 -18.15 -3.55
C ILE A 55 -3.25 -18.83 -3.78
#